data_c8a26380a504310c7058308e311590b3
#
_entry.id   c8a26380a504310c7058308e311590b3
#
_cell.length_a   1.000
_cell.length_b   1.000
_cell.length_c   1.000
_cell.angle_alpha   90.00
_cell.angle_beta   90.00
_cell.angle_gamma   90.00
#
_symmetry.space_group_name_H-M   'P 1'
#
loop_
_entity.id
_entity.type
_entity.pdbx_description
1 polymer ?
#
loop_
_entity_poly.entity_id
_entity_poly.type
_entity_poly.pdbx_seq_one_letter_code
_entity_poly.pdbx_strand_id
1 'polypeptide(L)'
;LDKLDEYDETAILKKKITTKQQLSNLKAHLYKQILTSLRMNPSQQNNRMQMREQFDFATILYQKGLHKQSLKILDKAKSQALQLDEKAIAYDILELEKIIESQFITRSISGRADQLIQQSDELSLQNLAARKLPNLSLKLYSILLENGYAKDENEINEIQKFFEKETNYIIFEELKFKEKLWFYKANVWLEMLTQNL
;
A
#
# COMPACT_ATOMS: atom_id res chain seq x y z
N LEU A 1 -22.40 -27.60 -14.55
CA LEU A 1 -21.04 -27.20 -14.16
C LEU A 1 -20.39 -28.22 -13.20
N ASP A 2 -21.13 -28.79 -12.28
CA ASP A 2 -20.63 -29.74 -11.27
C ASP A 2 -20.12 -31.09 -11.83
N LYS A 3 -20.18 -31.28 -13.15
CA LYS A 3 -19.75 -32.51 -13.84
C LYS A 3 -18.54 -32.31 -14.76
N LEU A 4 -17.95 -31.11 -14.78
CA LEU A 4 -16.79 -30.78 -15.59
C LEU A 4 -15.59 -30.63 -14.66
N ASP A 5 -14.56 -31.44 -14.84
CA ASP A 5 -13.30 -31.34 -14.10
C ASP A 5 -12.53 -30.07 -14.47
N GLU A 6 -12.80 -29.54 -15.69
CA GLU A 6 -12.22 -28.26 -16.16
C GLU A 6 -13.28 -27.36 -16.79
N TYR A 7 -13.05 -26.03 -16.70
CA TYR A 7 -13.91 -25.04 -17.32
C TYR A 7 -13.74 -25.03 -18.84
N ASP A 8 -14.82 -25.37 -19.58
CA ASP A 8 -14.86 -25.33 -21.04
C ASP A 8 -15.93 -24.34 -21.53
N GLU A 9 -15.46 -23.18 -22.00
CA GLU A 9 -16.31 -22.13 -22.57
C GLU A 9 -17.01 -22.60 -23.87
N THR A 10 -16.34 -23.42 -24.66
CA THR A 10 -16.87 -23.91 -25.94
C THR A 10 -18.05 -24.85 -25.71
N ALA A 11 -18.01 -25.67 -24.69
CA ALA A 11 -19.11 -26.55 -24.29
C ALA A 11 -20.35 -25.76 -23.86
N ILE A 12 -20.17 -24.63 -23.18
CA ILE A 12 -21.29 -23.74 -22.78
C ILE A 12 -21.92 -23.10 -24.01
N LEU A 13 -21.10 -22.55 -24.89
CA LEU A 13 -21.59 -21.90 -26.12
C LEU A 13 -22.27 -22.86 -27.11
N LYS A 14 -21.79 -24.11 -27.23
CA LYS A 14 -22.43 -25.16 -28.02
C LYS A 14 -23.87 -25.46 -27.61
N LYS A 15 -24.22 -25.28 -26.34
CA LYS A 15 -25.59 -25.45 -25.85
C LYS A 15 -26.55 -24.35 -26.30
N LYS A 16 -26.07 -23.31 -27.00
CA LYS A 16 -26.86 -22.17 -27.53
C LYS A 16 -27.76 -21.45 -26.52
N ILE A 17 -27.46 -21.57 -25.22
CA ILE A 17 -28.19 -20.92 -24.12
C ILE A 17 -27.80 -19.43 -24.04
N THR A 18 -26.60 -19.09 -24.48
CA THR A 18 -26.05 -17.73 -24.38
C THR A 18 -25.13 -17.44 -25.56
N THR A 19 -25.03 -16.17 -25.92
CA THR A 19 -24.03 -15.70 -26.90
C THR A 19 -22.70 -15.48 -26.24
N LYS A 20 -21.60 -15.40 -27.01
CA LYS A 20 -20.27 -15.11 -26.51
C LYS A 20 -20.23 -13.79 -25.73
N GLN A 21 -20.89 -12.75 -26.21
CA GLN A 21 -20.99 -11.45 -25.53
C GLN A 21 -21.76 -11.54 -24.24
N GLN A 22 -22.90 -12.23 -24.22
CA GLN A 22 -23.68 -12.43 -22.99
C GLN A 22 -22.92 -13.23 -21.95
N LEU A 23 -22.19 -14.27 -22.38
CA LEU A 23 -21.36 -15.08 -21.48
C LEU A 23 -20.23 -14.25 -20.87
N SER A 24 -19.58 -13.38 -21.63
CA SER A 24 -18.56 -12.46 -21.13
C SER A 24 -19.13 -11.51 -20.07
N ASN A 25 -20.28 -10.91 -20.35
CA ASN A 25 -20.94 -10.01 -19.39
C ASN A 25 -21.38 -10.75 -18.12
N LEU A 26 -21.90 -11.97 -18.26
CA LEU A 26 -22.30 -12.80 -17.12
C LEU A 26 -21.10 -13.17 -16.24
N LYS A 27 -19.97 -13.53 -16.85
CA LYS A 27 -18.70 -13.80 -16.12
C LYS A 27 -18.24 -12.57 -15.35
N ALA A 28 -18.20 -11.40 -15.97
CA ALA A 28 -17.82 -10.16 -15.32
C ALA A 28 -18.75 -9.81 -14.13
N HIS A 29 -20.04 -9.98 -14.31
CA HIS A 29 -21.02 -9.73 -13.25
C HIS A 29 -20.87 -10.73 -12.10
N LEU A 30 -20.75 -12.02 -12.39
CA LEU A 30 -20.55 -13.07 -11.37
C LEU A 30 -19.25 -12.85 -10.61
N TYR A 31 -18.16 -12.52 -11.31
CA TYR A 31 -16.88 -12.20 -10.70
C TYR A 31 -17.01 -11.04 -9.69
N LYS A 32 -17.68 -9.95 -10.11
CA LYS A 32 -17.95 -8.81 -9.23
C LYS A 32 -18.76 -9.20 -8.00
N GLN A 33 -19.80 -10.04 -8.17
CA GLN A 33 -20.62 -10.51 -7.06
C GLN A 33 -19.83 -11.38 -6.08
N ILE A 34 -18.99 -12.30 -6.59
CA ILE A 34 -18.12 -13.14 -5.76
C ILE A 34 -17.16 -12.25 -4.94
N LEU A 35 -16.48 -11.29 -5.57
CA LEU A 35 -15.58 -10.38 -4.87
C LEU A 35 -16.31 -9.54 -3.81
N THR A 36 -17.51 -9.07 -4.11
CA THR A 36 -18.35 -8.34 -3.14
C THR A 36 -18.72 -9.23 -1.95
N SER A 37 -19.14 -10.46 -2.20
CA SER A 37 -19.47 -11.43 -1.15
C SER A 37 -18.26 -11.77 -0.28
N LEU A 38 -17.09 -12.01 -0.89
CA LEU A 38 -15.85 -12.26 -0.17
C LEU A 38 -15.44 -11.05 0.71
N ARG A 39 -15.61 -9.84 0.20
CA ARG A 39 -15.35 -8.61 0.97
C ARG A 39 -16.28 -8.48 2.18
N MET A 40 -17.54 -8.90 2.06
CA MET A 40 -18.53 -8.83 3.14
C MET A 40 -18.38 -9.96 4.17
N ASN A 41 -17.57 -10.97 3.91
CA ASN A 41 -17.35 -12.08 4.84
C ASN A 41 -16.41 -11.66 5.98
N PRO A 42 -16.89 -11.54 7.23
CA PRO A 42 -16.08 -11.07 8.37
C PRO A 42 -14.83 -11.93 8.64
N SER A 43 -14.92 -13.22 8.36
CA SER A 43 -13.80 -14.17 8.61
C SER A 43 -12.61 -13.95 7.66
N GLN A 44 -12.83 -13.27 6.54
CA GLN A 44 -11.79 -12.98 5.55
C GLN A 44 -11.33 -11.51 5.59
N GLN A 45 -11.97 -10.66 6.39
CA GLN A 45 -11.54 -9.28 6.56
C GLN A 45 -10.29 -9.23 7.43
N ASN A 46 -9.16 -8.92 6.81
CA ASN A 46 -7.96 -8.57 7.57
C ASN A 46 -8.05 -7.13 8.11
N ASN A 47 -7.22 -6.83 9.09
CA ASN A 47 -7.20 -5.51 9.74
C ASN A 47 -7.08 -4.35 8.75
N ARG A 48 -6.33 -4.54 7.66
CA ARG A 48 -6.14 -3.53 6.63
C ARG A 48 -7.44 -3.23 5.87
N MET A 49 -8.25 -4.25 5.58
CA MET A 49 -9.55 -4.07 4.94
C MET A 49 -10.52 -3.35 5.86
N GLN A 50 -10.53 -3.70 7.15
CA GLN A 50 -11.37 -3.03 8.15
C GLN A 50 -11.01 -1.55 8.31
N MET A 51 -9.71 -1.21 8.34
CA MET A 51 -9.27 0.19 8.43
C MET A 51 -9.67 0.99 7.20
N ARG A 52 -9.59 0.41 6.00
CA ARG A 52 -10.07 1.06 4.76
C ARG A 52 -11.58 1.28 4.77
N GLU A 53 -12.34 0.30 5.25
CA GLU A 53 -13.78 0.46 5.40
C GLU A 53 -14.14 1.59 6.38
N GLN A 54 -13.43 1.69 7.51
CA GLN A 54 -13.60 2.80 8.46
C GLN A 54 -13.26 4.15 7.82
N PHE A 55 -12.20 4.22 7.01
CA PHE A 55 -11.85 5.41 6.26
C PHE A 55 -12.95 5.80 5.24
N ASP A 56 -13.50 4.83 4.52
CA ASP A 56 -14.62 5.05 3.60
C ASP A 56 -15.85 5.58 4.34
N PHE A 57 -16.20 5.02 5.50
CA PHE A 57 -17.31 5.51 6.33
C PHE A 57 -17.07 6.93 6.83
N ALA A 58 -15.87 7.24 7.27
CA ALA A 58 -15.50 8.59 7.68
C ALA A 58 -15.62 9.61 6.53
N THR A 59 -15.21 9.20 5.33
CA THR A 59 -15.33 10.02 4.12
C THR A 59 -16.78 10.29 3.76
N ILE A 60 -17.67 9.29 3.85
CA ILE A 60 -19.10 9.45 3.63
C ILE A 60 -19.71 10.41 4.67
N LEU A 61 -19.35 10.27 5.95
CA LEU A 61 -19.84 11.15 7.00
C LEU A 61 -19.37 12.60 6.79
N TYR A 62 -18.13 12.78 6.38
CA TYR A 62 -17.60 14.11 6.01
C TYR A 62 -18.43 14.74 4.88
N GLN A 63 -18.69 14.01 3.80
CA GLN A 63 -19.50 14.47 2.67
C GLN A 63 -20.93 14.83 3.06
N LYS A 64 -21.45 14.23 4.14
CA LYS A 64 -22.78 14.53 4.70
C LYS A 64 -22.77 15.65 5.75
N GLY A 65 -21.62 16.31 5.96
CA GLY A 65 -21.48 17.38 6.95
C GLY A 65 -21.40 16.89 8.41
N LEU A 66 -21.29 15.58 8.63
CA LEU A 66 -21.22 14.97 9.95
C LEU A 66 -19.76 14.89 10.44
N HIS A 67 -19.10 16.05 10.52
CA HIS A 67 -17.67 16.18 10.74
C HIS A 67 -17.18 15.56 12.07
N LYS A 68 -17.93 15.77 13.16
CA LYS A 68 -17.55 15.20 14.48
C LYS A 68 -17.54 13.67 14.46
N GLN A 69 -18.54 13.07 13.80
CA GLN A 69 -18.63 11.62 13.66
C GLN A 69 -17.51 11.09 12.76
N SER A 70 -17.21 11.79 11.67
CA SER A 70 -16.08 11.48 10.79
C SER A 70 -14.78 11.46 11.57
N LEU A 71 -14.43 12.55 12.27
CA LEU A 71 -13.21 12.66 13.08
C LEU A 71 -13.11 11.55 14.14
N LYS A 72 -14.22 11.17 14.78
CA LYS A 72 -14.21 10.08 15.77
C LYS A 72 -13.84 8.72 15.16
N ILE A 73 -14.30 8.45 13.93
CA ILE A 73 -13.92 7.21 13.22
C ILE A 73 -12.47 7.29 12.76
N LEU A 74 -12.03 8.43 12.21
CA LEU A 74 -10.66 8.64 11.75
C LEU A 74 -9.65 8.47 12.88
N ASP A 75 -9.90 9.03 14.06
CA ASP A 75 -9.01 8.91 15.21
C ASP A 75 -8.81 7.46 15.64
N LYS A 76 -9.89 6.68 15.69
CA LYS A 76 -9.84 5.24 15.98
C LYS A 76 -9.08 4.46 14.90
N ALA A 77 -9.40 4.71 13.62
CA ALA A 77 -8.75 4.03 12.50
C ALA A 77 -7.27 4.38 12.40
N LYS A 78 -6.89 5.66 12.65
CA LYS A 78 -5.50 6.11 12.70
C LYS A 78 -4.71 5.40 13.79
N SER A 79 -5.27 5.34 15.00
CA SER A 79 -4.62 4.65 16.12
C SER A 79 -4.36 3.17 15.79
N GLN A 80 -5.31 2.47 15.19
CA GLN A 80 -5.14 1.10 14.73
C GLN A 80 -4.08 0.98 13.63
N ALA A 81 -4.10 1.90 12.65
CA ALA A 81 -3.15 1.89 11.55
C ALA A 81 -1.70 2.08 12.04
N LEU A 82 -1.49 2.98 12.99
CA LEU A 82 -0.18 3.20 13.61
C LEU A 82 0.30 1.98 14.41
N GLN A 83 -0.58 1.34 15.18
CA GLN A 83 -0.26 0.14 15.94
C GLN A 83 0.13 -1.05 15.03
N LEU A 84 -0.50 -1.17 13.88
CA LEU A 84 -0.29 -2.25 12.92
C LEU A 84 0.75 -1.91 11.84
N ASP A 85 1.44 -0.79 11.98
CA ASP A 85 2.44 -0.30 11.02
C ASP A 85 1.91 -0.15 9.59
N GLU A 86 0.62 0.21 9.46
CA GLU A 86 -0.02 0.52 8.18
C GLU A 86 0.07 2.03 7.87
N LYS A 87 1.30 2.50 7.71
CA LYS A 87 1.67 3.92 7.56
C LYS A 87 0.94 4.64 6.43
N ALA A 88 0.73 3.95 5.29
CA ALA A 88 0.03 4.52 4.15
C ALA A 88 -1.42 4.88 4.49
N ILE A 89 -2.13 3.96 5.19
CA ILE A 89 -3.52 4.22 5.62
C ILE A 89 -3.55 5.32 6.70
N ALA A 90 -2.59 5.30 7.64
CA ALA A 90 -2.48 6.35 8.65
C ALA A 90 -2.27 7.72 8.01
N TYR A 91 -1.46 7.81 6.95
CA TYR A 91 -1.25 9.04 6.19
C TYR A 91 -2.52 9.50 5.46
N ASP A 92 -3.22 8.59 4.76
CA ASP A 92 -4.50 8.93 4.08
C ASP A 92 -5.53 9.45 5.07
N ILE A 93 -5.62 8.85 6.27
CA ILE A 93 -6.50 9.31 7.35
C ILE A 93 -6.12 10.71 7.80
N LEU A 94 -4.83 10.97 8.00
CA LEU A 94 -4.32 12.26 8.45
C LEU A 94 -4.62 13.38 7.44
N GLU A 95 -4.51 13.09 6.14
CA GLU A 95 -4.87 14.04 5.10
C GLU A 95 -6.36 14.45 5.17
N LEU A 96 -7.25 13.49 5.42
CA LEU A 96 -8.68 13.81 5.60
C LEU A 96 -8.93 14.59 6.90
N GLU A 97 -8.23 14.27 7.99
CA GLU A 97 -8.31 15.05 9.23
C GLU A 97 -7.89 16.51 9.00
N LYS A 98 -6.80 16.76 8.26
CA LYS A 98 -6.34 18.12 7.90
C LYS A 98 -7.38 18.87 7.08
N ILE A 99 -8.02 18.19 6.12
CA ILE A 99 -9.11 18.81 5.32
C ILE A 99 -10.27 19.22 6.22
N ILE A 100 -10.72 18.35 7.11
CA ILE A 100 -11.83 18.64 8.02
C ILE A 100 -11.44 19.80 8.95
N GLU A 101 -10.27 19.76 9.53
CA GLU A 101 -9.79 20.76 10.49
C GLU A 101 -9.64 22.14 9.81
N SER A 102 -9.14 22.20 8.59
CA SER A 102 -8.99 23.46 7.83
C SER A 102 -10.32 24.15 7.53
N GLN A 103 -11.40 23.40 7.45
CA GLN A 103 -12.76 23.94 7.22
C GLN A 103 -13.44 24.42 8.52
N PHE A 104 -12.96 23.96 9.68
CA PHE A 104 -13.59 24.21 10.99
C PHE A 104 -12.69 24.96 11.99
N ILE A 105 -11.83 25.86 11.49
CA ILE A 105 -10.88 26.68 12.27
C ILE A 105 -11.54 27.34 13.51
N THR A 106 -12.79 27.76 13.41
CA THR A 106 -13.51 28.41 14.52
C THR A 106 -13.91 27.47 15.66
N ARG A 107 -13.78 26.16 15.46
CA ARG A 107 -14.09 25.11 16.45
C ARG A 107 -12.91 24.20 16.75
N SER A 108 -11.75 24.52 16.18
CA SER A 108 -10.52 23.78 16.39
C SER A 108 -10.03 23.94 17.84
N ILE A 109 -9.47 22.86 18.36
CA ILE A 109 -8.78 22.88 19.65
C ILE A 109 -7.42 23.54 19.45
N SER A 110 -7.03 24.46 20.34
CA SER A 110 -5.72 25.11 20.29
C SER A 110 -4.59 24.06 20.23
N GLY A 111 -3.65 24.23 19.29
CA GLY A 111 -2.53 23.32 19.05
C GLY A 111 -2.86 22.07 18.20
N ARG A 112 -4.11 21.90 17.77
CA ARG A 112 -4.47 20.73 16.93
C ARG A 112 -3.80 20.79 15.55
N ALA A 113 -3.72 21.96 14.95
CA ALA A 113 -3.07 22.14 13.66
C ALA A 113 -1.58 21.74 13.74
N ASP A 114 -0.86 22.20 14.75
CA ASP A 114 0.56 21.87 14.94
C ASP A 114 0.78 20.35 15.16
N GLN A 115 -0.11 19.71 15.92
CA GLN A 115 -0.08 18.25 16.10
C GLN A 115 -0.28 17.50 14.77
N LEU A 116 -1.23 17.92 13.93
CA LEU A 116 -1.49 17.31 12.64
C LEU A 116 -0.31 17.50 11.68
N ILE A 117 0.30 18.69 11.68
CA ILE A 117 1.48 18.99 10.87
C ILE A 117 2.63 18.08 11.29
N GLN A 118 2.97 18.04 12.58
CA GLN A 118 4.04 17.18 13.09
C GLN A 118 3.81 15.70 12.73
N GLN A 119 2.61 15.18 12.99
CA GLN A 119 2.28 13.79 12.64
C GLN A 119 2.39 13.53 11.14
N SER A 120 2.02 14.51 10.30
CA SER A 120 2.12 14.40 8.86
C SER A 120 3.57 14.32 8.40
N ASP A 121 4.45 15.16 8.95
CA ASP A 121 5.85 15.18 8.60
C ASP A 121 6.56 13.88 9.00
N GLU A 122 6.31 13.40 10.23
CA GLU A 122 6.83 12.11 10.71
C GLU A 122 6.38 10.93 9.84
N LEU A 123 5.08 10.84 9.52
CA LEU A 123 4.54 9.78 8.66
C LEU A 123 5.03 9.90 7.22
N SER A 124 5.22 11.11 6.72
CA SER A 124 5.75 11.33 5.36
C SER A 124 7.17 10.78 5.21
N LEU A 125 8.06 11.06 6.18
CA LEU A 125 9.42 10.52 6.20
C LEU A 125 9.41 8.99 6.28
N GLN A 126 8.61 8.41 7.18
CA GLN A 126 8.47 6.95 7.29
C GLN A 126 7.91 6.31 6.01
N ASN A 127 6.93 6.93 5.37
CA ASN A 127 6.38 6.47 4.09
C ASN A 127 7.41 6.57 2.96
N LEU A 128 8.29 7.56 2.99
CA LEU A 128 9.34 7.70 1.99
C LEU A 128 10.27 6.47 1.99
N ALA A 129 10.76 6.05 3.16
CA ALA A 129 11.58 4.85 3.28
C ALA A 129 10.81 3.59 2.84
N ALA A 130 9.55 3.43 3.29
CA ALA A 130 8.70 2.29 2.92
C ALA A 130 8.45 2.17 1.41
N ARG A 131 8.50 3.27 0.66
CA ARG A 131 8.29 3.30 -0.79
C ARG A 131 9.61 3.20 -1.58
N LYS A 132 10.67 3.84 -1.12
CA LYS A 132 11.95 3.87 -1.85
C LYS A 132 12.76 2.58 -1.70
N LEU A 133 12.78 1.96 -0.54
CA LEU A 133 13.55 0.73 -0.32
C LEU A 133 13.14 -0.45 -1.21
N PRO A 134 11.84 -0.75 -1.41
CA PRO A 134 11.42 -1.74 -2.41
C PRO A 134 11.86 -1.40 -3.83
N ASN A 135 11.81 -0.10 -4.20
CA ASN A 135 12.24 0.36 -5.52
C ASN A 135 13.75 0.18 -5.72
N LEU A 136 14.55 0.50 -4.70
CA LEU A 136 15.99 0.28 -4.71
C LEU A 136 16.32 -1.20 -4.89
N SER A 137 15.69 -2.08 -4.08
CA SER A 137 15.87 -3.53 -4.20
C SER A 137 15.50 -4.04 -5.61
N LEU A 138 14.39 -3.55 -6.18
CA LEU A 138 13.97 -3.92 -7.53
C LEU A 138 14.93 -3.41 -8.60
N LYS A 139 15.48 -2.18 -8.45
CA LYS A 139 16.44 -1.61 -9.39
C LYS A 139 17.76 -2.36 -9.38
N LEU A 140 18.29 -2.70 -8.21
CA LEU A 140 19.51 -3.52 -8.11
C LEU A 140 19.32 -4.90 -8.74
N TYR A 141 18.17 -5.54 -8.50
CA TYR A 141 17.81 -6.79 -9.17
C TYR A 141 17.74 -6.65 -10.71
N SER A 142 17.15 -5.55 -11.20
CA SER A 142 17.11 -5.26 -12.65
C SER A 142 18.52 -5.11 -13.25
N ILE A 143 19.44 -4.43 -12.54
CA ILE A 143 20.83 -4.29 -12.96
C ILE A 143 21.50 -5.66 -13.09
N LEU A 144 21.28 -6.54 -12.10
CA LEU A 144 21.84 -7.90 -12.15
C LEU A 144 21.31 -8.69 -13.36
N LEU A 145 20.00 -8.58 -13.67
CA LEU A 145 19.41 -9.29 -14.82
C LEU A 145 19.89 -8.75 -16.17
N GLU A 146 20.10 -7.44 -16.27
CA GLU A 146 20.47 -6.78 -17.54
C GLU A 146 21.97 -6.86 -17.82
N ASN A 147 22.81 -6.64 -16.81
CA ASN A 147 24.27 -6.47 -16.95
C ASN A 147 25.08 -7.63 -16.36
N GLY A 148 24.46 -8.47 -15.52
CA GLY A 148 25.15 -9.46 -14.72
C GLY A 148 25.89 -8.84 -13.53
N TYR A 149 26.95 -9.51 -13.08
CA TYR A 149 27.81 -9.03 -11.99
C TYR A 149 28.72 -7.92 -12.47
N ALA A 150 29.16 -7.04 -11.56
CA ALA A 150 30.14 -6.02 -11.84
C ALA A 150 31.46 -6.65 -12.34
N LYS A 151 32.04 -6.07 -13.40
CA LYS A 151 33.20 -6.63 -14.09
C LYS A 151 34.52 -6.02 -13.64
N ASP A 152 34.48 -4.80 -13.12
CA ASP A 152 35.65 -4.05 -12.69
C ASP A 152 35.34 -3.14 -11.49
N GLU A 153 36.38 -2.54 -10.91
CA GLU A 153 36.27 -1.64 -9.77
C GLU A 153 35.47 -0.37 -10.07
N ASN A 154 35.41 0.08 -11.31
CA ASN A 154 34.63 1.27 -11.67
C ASN A 154 33.12 0.97 -11.58
N GLU A 155 32.71 -0.16 -12.16
CA GLU A 155 31.30 -0.62 -12.07
C GLU A 155 30.89 -0.87 -10.61
N ILE A 156 31.77 -1.48 -9.79
CA ILE A 156 31.54 -1.65 -8.36
C ILE A 156 31.30 -0.31 -7.67
N ASN A 157 32.21 0.64 -7.89
CA ASN A 157 32.13 1.98 -7.30
C ASN A 157 30.88 2.74 -7.75
N GLU A 158 30.46 2.61 -8.99
CA GLU A 158 29.20 3.23 -9.48
C GLU A 158 27.97 2.65 -8.79
N ILE A 159 27.90 1.34 -8.65
CA ILE A 159 26.78 0.66 -7.97
C ILE A 159 26.73 1.05 -6.49
N GLN A 160 27.88 1.09 -5.80
CA GLN A 160 27.98 1.49 -4.40
C GLN A 160 27.56 2.95 -4.20
N LYS A 161 28.04 3.87 -5.02
CA LYS A 161 27.63 5.29 -5.00
C LYS A 161 26.13 5.46 -5.26
N PHE A 162 25.59 4.68 -6.18
CA PHE A 162 24.14 4.67 -6.42
C PHE A 162 23.38 4.22 -5.18
N PHE A 163 23.82 3.13 -4.54
CA PHE A 163 23.19 2.62 -3.32
C PHE A 163 23.27 3.66 -2.17
N GLU A 164 24.44 4.23 -1.94
CA GLU A 164 24.65 5.26 -0.92
C GLU A 164 23.76 6.48 -1.16
N LYS A 165 23.68 6.96 -2.39
CA LYS A 165 22.80 8.09 -2.76
C LYS A 165 21.33 7.81 -2.47
N GLU A 166 20.86 6.60 -2.75
CA GLU A 166 19.47 6.21 -2.53
C GLU A 166 19.15 5.88 -1.06
N THR A 167 20.18 5.74 -0.20
CA THR A 167 20.02 5.39 1.22
C THR A 167 20.48 6.47 2.19
N ASN A 168 21.09 7.55 1.75
CA ASN A 168 21.70 8.60 2.58
C ASN A 168 20.73 9.31 3.55
N TYR A 169 19.45 9.26 3.28
CA TYR A 169 18.38 9.85 4.12
C TYR A 169 17.83 8.87 5.17
N ILE A 170 18.32 7.62 5.17
CA ILE A 170 17.79 6.54 6.02
C ILE A 170 18.58 6.51 7.33
N ILE A 171 17.86 6.61 8.43
CA ILE A 171 18.37 6.30 9.78
C ILE A 171 17.90 4.89 10.10
N PHE A 172 18.81 3.90 10.05
CA PHE A 172 18.46 2.48 10.15
C PHE A 172 17.72 2.13 11.45
N GLU A 173 18.07 2.79 12.54
CA GLU A 173 17.48 2.59 13.88
C GLU A 173 15.99 2.95 13.89
N GLU A 174 15.59 3.93 13.11
CA GLU A 174 14.20 4.40 13.01
C GLU A 174 13.34 3.54 12.11
N LEU A 175 13.94 2.67 11.29
CA LEU A 175 13.22 1.76 10.43
C LEU A 175 12.47 0.70 11.25
N LYS A 176 11.24 0.40 10.85
CA LYS A 176 10.48 -0.71 11.39
C LYS A 176 10.77 -2.00 10.62
N PHE A 177 10.13 -3.10 11.01
CA PHE A 177 10.41 -4.43 10.50
C PHE A 177 10.32 -4.51 8.97
N LYS A 178 9.27 -3.96 8.36
CA LYS A 178 9.06 -4.03 6.89
C LYS A 178 10.17 -3.29 6.14
N GLU A 179 10.54 -2.10 6.60
CA GLU A 179 11.59 -1.30 5.98
C GLU A 179 12.97 -1.96 6.17
N LYS A 180 13.28 -2.48 7.36
CA LYS A 180 14.51 -3.23 7.61
C LYS A 180 14.64 -4.45 6.70
N LEU A 181 13.54 -5.17 6.49
CA LEU A 181 13.53 -6.31 5.57
C LEU A 181 13.88 -5.89 4.13
N TRP A 182 13.30 -4.78 3.64
CA TRP A 182 13.62 -4.26 2.31
C TRP A 182 15.04 -3.69 2.22
N PHE A 183 15.53 -3.06 3.29
CA PHE A 183 16.91 -2.58 3.36
C PHE A 183 17.90 -3.75 3.27
N TYR A 184 17.72 -4.80 4.06
CA TYR A 184 18.55 -6.00 3.97
C TYR A 184 18.45 -6.68 2.60
N LYS A 185 17.26 -6.74 2.02
CA LYS A 185 17.08 -7.30 0.67
C LYS A 185 17.83 -6.49 -0.39
N ALA A 186 17.85 -5.17 -0.28
CA ALA A 186 18.62 -4.31 -1.17
C ALA A 186 20.13 -4.53 -0.98
N ASN A 187 20.60 -4.69 0.27
CA ASN A 187 22.01 -5.02 0.54
C ASN A 187 22.40 -6.38 -0.04
N VAL A 188 21.57 -7.40 0.06
CA VAL A 188 21.84 -8.71 -0.57
C VAL A 188 22.06 -8.55 -2.07
N TRP A 189 21.23 -7.76 -2.76
CA TRP A 189 21.45 -7.49 -4.18
C TRP A 189 22.73 -6.69 -4.46
N LEU A 190 23.08 -5.73 -3.58
CA LEU A 190 24.33 -4.98 -3.69
C LEU A 190 25.53 -5.92 -3.58
N GLU A 191 25.60 -6.74 -2.52
CA GLU A 191 26.68 -7.69 -2.28
C GLU A 191 26.80 -8.71 -3.43
N MET A 192 25.67 -9.20 -3.93
CA MET A 192 25.67 -10.08 -5.11
C MET A 192 26.24 -9.37 -6.35
N LEU A 193 25.81 -8.15 -6.63
CA LEU A 193 26.29 -7.38 -7.79
C LEU A 193 27.78 -7.10 -7.74
N THR A 194 28.29 -6.78 -6.55
CA THR A 194 29.71 -6.45 -6.31
C THR A 194 30.59 -7.66 -6.01
N GLN A 195 30.00 -8.86 -5.97
CA GLN A 195 30.68 -10.13 -5.67
C GLN A 195 31.37 -10.16 -4.29
N ASN A 196 30.90 -9.36 -3.34
CA ASN A 196 31.35 -9.35 -1.94
C ASN A 196 30.55 -10.38 -1.12
N LEU A 197 30.62 -11.66 -1.45
CA LEU A 197 29.94 -12.75 -0.74
C LEU A 197 30.81 -13.32 0.36
#